data_2931ab96bc3eb892a3e54a719da8b6b6
#
_entry.id   2931ab96bc3eb892a3e54a719da8b6b6
#
_cell.length_a   1.000
_cell.length_b   1.000
_cell.length_c   1.000
_cell.angle_alpha   90.00
_cell.angle_beta   90.00
_cell.angle_gamma   90.00
#
_symmetry.space_group_name_H-M   'P 1'
#
loop_
_entity.id
_entity.type
_entity.pdbx_description
1 polymer ?
#
loop_
_entity_poly.entity_id
_entity_poly.type
_entity_poly.pdbx_seq_one_letter_code
_entity_poly.pdbx_strand_id
1 'polypeptide(L)'
;MPFPSEVYFSNAVNRLLQEETSYDKEELKILHEKNHGMLKPEQKNVYDSIIQNIYNKVAGVFFVYGSGGYGKTFLWQTLCCHLRSEGKIVLLVASCGIAAVLFPGGRTAHSRFHIPLKLNQDSTAGIRHGTDIAELIQQTDLIIWDEAPM
;
A
#
# COMPACT_ATOMS: atom_id res chain seq x y z
N MET A 1 0.47 -39.93 -11.75
CA MET A 1 0.80 -39.08 -10.61
C MET A 1 -0.45 -38.55 -9.99
N PRO A 2 -0.63 -38.74 -8.69
CA PRO A 2 -1.75 -38.08 -8.03
C PRO A 2 -1.51 -36.58 -8.06
N PHE A 3 -2.55 -35.82 -8.41
CA PHE A 3 -2.51 -34.37 -8.27
C PHE A 3 -2.22 -34.04 -6.80
N PRO A 4 -1.45 -32.97 -6.52
CA PRO A 4 -1.30 -32.52 -5.15
C PRO A 4 -2.69 -32.35 -4.54
N SER A 5 -2.92 -32.94 -3.38
CA SER A 5 -4.19 -32.82 -2.71
C SER A 5 -4.51 -31.35 -2.44
N GLU A 6 -5.78 -30.99 -2.42
CA GLU A 6 -6.24 -29.63 -2.10
C GLU A 6 -5.62 -29.08 -0.79
N VAL A 7 -5.24 -29.97 0.10
CA VAL A 7 -4.55 -29.65 1.36
C VAL A 7 -3.20 -28.98 1.12
N TYR A 8 -2.50 -29.30 0.02
CA TYR A 8 -1.25 -28.63 -0.33
C TYR A 8 -1.45 -27.19 -0.79
N PHE A 9 -2.56 -26.92 -1.45
CA PHE A 9 -2.91 -25.57 -1.88
C PHE A 9 -3.46 -24.70 -0.73
N SER A 10 -4.18 -25.30 0.21
CA SER A 10 -4.71 -24.58 1.37
C SER A 10 -3.63 -24.17 2.38
N ASN A 11 -2.48 -24.85 2.36
CA ASN A 11 -1.32 -24.52 3.19
C ASN A 11 -0.26 -23.68 2.46
N ALA A 12 -0.45 -23.38 1.18
CA ALA A 12 0.40 -22.46 0.46
C ALA A 12 0.13 -21.04 0.97
N VAL A 13 0.96 -20.59 1.89
CA VAL A 13 0.89 -19.23 2.44
C VAL A 13 1.16 -18.25 1.30
N ASN A 14 0.25 -17.32 1.08
CA ASN A 14 0.47 -16.22 0.15
C ASN A 14 1.63 -15.36 0.70
N ARG A 15 2.81 -15.49 0.07
CA ARG A 15 4.01 -14.76 0.51
C ARG A 15 3.82 -13.25 0.50
N LEU A 16 3.05 -12.74 -0.45
CA LEU A 16 2.80 -11.30 -0.55
C LEU A 16 2.02 -10.80 0.66
N LEU A 17 0.99 -11.55 1.08
CA LEU A 17 0.24 -11.23 2.30
C LEU A 17 1.11 -11.37 3.55
N GLN A 18 1.94 -12.41 3.61
CA GLN A 18 2.84 -12.61 4.73
C GLN A 18 3.85 -11.47 4.87
N GLU A 19 4.45 -11.03 3.77
CA GLU A 19 5.38 -9.89 3.76
C GLU A 19 4.70 -8.61 4.24
N GLU A 20 3.46 -8.36 3.82
CA GLU A 20 2.72 -7.15 4.20
C GLU A 20 2.16 -7.19 5.63
N THR A 21 2.12 -8.36 6.27
CA THR A 21 1.64 -8.52 7.65
C THR A 21 2.73 -8.87 8.65
N SER A 22 3.99 -8.99 8.22
CA SER A 22 5.11 -9.38 9.07
C SER A 22 5.87 -8.23 9.72
N TYR A 23 5.38 -7.01 9.62
CA TYR A 23 5.99 -5.85 10.26
C TYR A 23 5.92 -5.93 11.77
N ASP A 24 6.94 -5.38 12.45
CA ASP A 24 6.93 -5.22 13.91
C ASP A 24 5.91 -4.15 14.32
N LYS A 25 4.78 -4.61 14.84
CA LYS A 25 3.65 -3.74 15.17
C LYS A 25 3.95 -2.78 16.31
N GLU A 26 4.72 -3.20 17.28
CA GLU A 26 5.09 -2.35 18.43
C GLU A 26 6.02 -1.23 18.01
N GLU A 27 7.03 -1.53 17.20
CA GLU A 27 7.93 -0.53 16.66
C GLU A 27 7.17 0.49 15.79
N LEU A 28 6.28 0.01 14.91
CA LEU A 28 5.46 0.87 14.08
C LEU A 28 4.52 1.75 14.89
N LYS A 29 3.96 1.25 15.97
CA LYS A 29 3.09 2.01 16.87
C LYS A 29 3.85 3.16 17.53
N ILE A 30 5.04 2.90 18.04
CA ILE A 30 5.89 3.92 18.64
C ILE A 30 6.25 5.00 17.61
N LEU A 31 6.64 4.57 16.41
CA LEU A 31 6.99 5.50 15.33
C LEU A 31 5.78 6.31 14.89
N HIS A 32 4.60 5.70 14.83
CA HIS A 32 3.35 6.40 14.53
C HIS A 32 3.03 7.48 15.54
N GLU A 33 3.10 7.18 16.84
CA GLU A 33 2.82 8.16 17.89
C GLU A 33 3.75 9.37 17.80
N LYS A 34 5.03 9.12 17.56
CA LYS A 34 6.02 10.17 17.34
C LYS A 34 5.68 11.02 16.11
N ASN A 35 5.46 10.37 14.98
CA ASN A 35 5.21 11.06 13.71
C ASN A 35 3.88 11.81 13.71
N HIS A 36 2.84 11.23 14.29
CA HIS A 36 1.52 11.85 14.38
C HIS A 36 1.57 13.19 15.14
N GLY A 37 2.33 13.24 16.22
CA GLY A 37 2.52 14.49 16.97
C GLY A 37 3.26 15.57 16.19
N MET A 38 3.97 15.22 15.12
CA MET A 38 4.73 16.14 14.27
C MET A 38 3.98 16.57 13.01
N LEU A 39 2.78 16.03 12.75
CA LEU A 39 1.99 16.40 11.59
C LEU A 39 1.55 17.88 11.69
N LYS A 40 1.68 18.58 10.57
CA LYS A 40 1.13 19.94 10.44
C LYS A 40 -0.41 19.86 10.35
N PRO A 41 -1.15 20.94 10.69
CA PRO A 41 -2.61 20.93 10.66
C PRO A 41 -3.19 20.46 9.30
N GLU A 42 -2.63 20.88 8.19
CA GLU A 42 -3.06 20.49 6.86
C GLU A 42 -2.84 19.00 6.59
N GLN A 43 -1.69 18.48 6.99
CA GLN A 43 -1.38 17.05 6.89
C GLN A 43 -2.32 16.22 7.77
N LYS A 44 -2.60 16.72 8.96
CA LYS A 44 -3.50 16.05 9.91
C LYS A 44 -4.92 15.97 9.38
N ASN A 45 -5.41 16.99 8.70
CA ASN A 45 -6.73 16.97 8.08
C ASN A 45 -6.83 15.88 7.01
N VAL A 46 -5.83 15.75 6.16
CA VAL A 46 -5.76 14.68 5.15
C VAL A 46 -5.68 13.30 5.82
N TYR A 47 -4.81 13.18 6.82
CA TYR A 47 -4.65 11.95 7.60
C TYR A 47 -5.98 11.51 8.22
N ASP A 48 -6.67 12.40 8.92
CA ASP A 48 -7.93 12.10 9.58
C ASP A 48 -9.02 11.69 8.58
N SER A 49 -9.09 12.35 7.43
CA SER A 49 -10.06 12.02 6.38
C SER A 49 -9.84 10.62 5.82
N ILE A 50 -8.59 10.26 5.55
CA ILE A 50 -8.25 8.93 5.01
C ILE A 50 -8.54 7.85 6.06
N ILE A 51 -8.10 8.05 7.30
CA ILE A 51 -8.30 7.10 8.40
C ILE A 51 -9.79 6.89 8.66
N GLN A 52 -10.58 7.95 8.69
CA GLN A 52 -12.02 7.87 8.89
C GLN A 52 -12.71 7.03 7.81
N ASN A 53 -12.33 7.22 6.54
CA ASN A 53 -12.88 6.43 5.44
C ASN A 53 -12.50 4.95 5.55
N ILE A 54 -11.28 4.65 5.96
CA ILE A 54 -10.84 3.26 6.14
C ILE A 54 -11.63 2.58 7.26
N TYR A 55 -11.78 3.20 8.41
CA TYR A 55 -12.52 2.63 9.53
C TYR A 55 -14.01 2.48 9.25
N ASN A 56 -14.61 3.43 8.52
CA ASN A 56 -16.00 3.36 8.12
C ASN A 56 -16.25 2.45 6.91
N LYS A 57 -15.20 1.84 6.36
CA LYS A 57 -15.24 1.00 5.15
C LYS A 57 -15.91 1.70 3.97
N VAL A 58 -15.65 2.99 3.83
CA VAL A 58 -16.14 3.81 2.73
C VAL A 58 -15.06 3.83 1.64
N ALA A 59 -15.42 3.34 0.46
CA ALA A 59 -14.55 3.43 -0.70
C ALA A 59 -14.39 4.89 -1.12
N GLY A 60 -13.17 5.30 -1.44
CA GLY A 60 -12.90 6.65 -1.89
C GLY A 60 -11.55 6.79 -2.54
N VAL A 61 -11.41 7.84 -3.34
CA VAL A 61 -10.15 8.22 -3.97
C VAL A 61 -9.80 9.62 -3.50
N PHE A 62 -8.58 9.77 -2.98
CA PHE A 62 -8.09 11.05 -2.50
C PHE A 62 -6.94 11.53 -3.40
N PHE A 63 -7.05 12.74 -3.88
CA PHE A 63 -5.95 13.42 -4.57
C PHE A 63 -5.32 14.42 -3.63
N VAL A 64 -4.06 14.19 -3.26
CA VAL A 64 -3.33 15.06 -2.36
C VAL A 64 -2.35 15.90 -3.17
N TYR A 65 -2.63 17.18 -3.25
CA TYR A 65 -1.81 18.13 -3.98
C TYR A 65 -0.75 18.75 -3.06
N GLY A 66 0.43 18.89 -3.58
CA GLY A 66 1.51 19.58 -2.88
C GLY A 66 2.78 19.50 -3.71
N SER A 67 3.56 20.56 -3.73
CA SER A 67 4.89 20.54 -4.32
C SER A 67 5.85 19.75 -3.42
N GLY A 68 7.02 19.36 -3.94
CA GLY A 68 7.96 18.44 -3.30
C GLY A 68 8.50 18.84 -1.91
N GLY A 69 8.13 19.97 -1.34
CA GLY A 69 8.52 20.42 0.00
C GLY A 69 7.40 20.34 1.05
N TYR A 70 6.22 19.81 0.71
CA TYR A 70 5.06 19.85 1.61
C TYR A 70 4.91 18.63 2.54
N GLY A 71 5.92 17.77 2.61
CA GLY A 71 5.92 16.66 3.55
C GLY A 71 4.94 15.56 3.24
N LYS A 72 4.57 15.34 1.98
CA LYS A 72 3.71 14.22 1.57
C LYS A 72 4.31 12.88 1.97
N THR A 73 5.61 12.71 1.77
CA THR A 73 6.34 11.49 2.17
C THR A 73 6.17 11.20 3.66
N PHE A 74 6.26 12.22 4.49
CA PHE A 74 6.08 12.09 5.94
C PHE A 74 4.65 11.69 6.29
N LEU A 75 3.66 12.27 5.61
CA LEU A 75 2.25 11.89 5.75
C LEU A 75 2.03 10.42 5.38
N TRP A 76 2.59 9.97 4.26
CA TRP A 76 2.48 8.57 3.83
C TRP A 76 3.14 7.62 4.82
N GLN A 77 4.30 7.96 5.33
CA GLN A 77 4.97 7.16 6.36
C GLN A 77 4.12 7.05 7.64
N THR A 78 3.51 8.14 8.06
CA THR A 78 2.66 8.17 9.25
C THR A 78 1.42 7.29 9.07
N LEU A 79 0.76 7.37 7.91
CA LEU A 79 -0.36 6.50 7.56
C LEU A 79 0.03 5.02 7.54
N CYS A 80 1.15 4.71 6.91
CA CYS A 80 1.64 3.33 6.85
C CYS A 80 1.95 2.78 8.24
N CYS A 81 2.63 3.54 9.08
CA CYS A 81 2.94 3.12 10.45
C CYS A 81 1.67 2.81 11.25
N HIS A 82 0.67 3.69 11.16
CA HIS A 82 -0.58 3.51 11.88
C HIS A 82 -1.32 2.25 11.44
N LEU A 83 -1.59 2.13 10.14
CA LEU A 83 -2.40 1.05 9.62
C LEU A 83 -1.69 -0.31 9.73
N ARG A 84 -0.40 -0.35 9.44
CA ARG A 84 0.38 -1.58 9.58
C ARG A 84 0.52 -2.01 11.05
N SER A 85 0.58 -1.08 11.99
CA SER A 85 0.61 -1.40 13.42
C SER A 85 -0.69 -2.06 13.90
N GLU A 86 -1.80 -1.82 13.21
CA GLU A 86 -3.09 -2.46 13.47
C GLU A 86 -3.32 -3.74 12.65
N GLY A 87 -2.32 -4.19 11.90
CA GLY A 87 -2.43 -5.38 11.06
C GLY A 87 -3.14 -5.16 9.73
N LYS A 88 -3.40 -3.90 9.36
CA LYS A 88 -4.00 -3.56 8.06
C LYS A 88 -2.95 -3.57 6.97
N ILE A 89 -3.40 -3.77 5.74
CA ILE A 89 -2.52 -3.84 4.57
C ILE A 89 -2.53 -2.51 3.83
N VAL A 90 -1.35 -1.93 3.67
CA VAL A 90 -1.12 -0.69 2.92
C VAL A 90 -0.13 -0.97 1.81
N LEU A 91 -0.55 -0.78 0.57
CA LEU A 91 0.35 -0.87 -0.59
C LEU A 91 0.82 0.54 -0.96
N LEU A 92 2.12 0.72 -0.94
CA LEU A 92 2.75 1.97 -1.31
C LEU A 92 3.47 1.77 -2.64
N VAL A 93 3.03 2.49 -3.65
CA VAL A 93 3.59 2.41 -4.99
C VAL A 93 4.01 3.78 -5.49
N ALA A 94 4.98 3.79 -6.37
CA ALA A 94 5.45 5.00 -7.02
C ALA A 94 5.59 4.75 -8.53
N SER A 95 5.63 5.82 -9.30
CA SER A 95 5.76 5.73 -10.76
C SER A 95 7.18 5.32 -11.20
N CYS A 96 8.18 5.56 -10.37
CA CYS A 96 9.57 5.19 -10.69
C CYS A 96 10.24 4.44 -9.53
N GLY A 97 11.31 3.69 -9.85
CA GLY A 97 12.03 2.88 -8.87
C GLY A 97 12.71 3.68 -7.77
N ILE A 98 13.22 4.87 -8.09
CA ILE A 98 13.88 5.74 -7.11
C ILE A 98 12.89 6.19 -6.03
N ALA A 99 11.70 6.63 -6.42
CA ALA A 99 10.66 7.00 -5.48
C ALA A 99 10.18 5.81 -4.65
N ALA A 100 10.10 4.63 -5.25
CA ALA A 100 9.65 3.42 -4.56
C ALA A 100 10.54 3.00 -3.40
N VAL A 101 11.86 3.24 -3.47
CA VAL A 101 12.80 2.83 -2.41
C VAL A 101 12.81 3.74 -1.19
N LEU A 102 12.14 4.89 -1.26
CA LEU A 102 12.03 5.80 -0.12
C LEU A 102 11.18 5.26 1.03
N PHE A 103 10.45 4.18 0.80
CA PHE A 103 9.52 3.64 1.77
C PHE A 103 9.77 2.15 2.02
N PRO A 104 9.69 1.69 3.27
CA PRO A 104 9.72 0.26 3.55
C PRO A 104 8.61 -0.48 2.81
N GLY A 105 8.96 -1.49 2.04
CA GLY A 105 8.00 -2.25 1.25
C GLY A 105 7.44 -1.53 0.02
N GLY A 106 7.98 -0.33 -0.32
CA GLY A 106 7.56 0.40 -1.51
C GLY A 106 7.99 -0.30 -2.79
N ARG A 107 7.13 -0.25 -3.80
CA ARG A 107 7.38 -0.83 -5.12
C ARG A 107 6.91 0.11 -6.22
N THR A 108 7.40 -0.09 -7.44
CA THR A 108 6.86 0.63 -8.58
C THR A 108 5.45 0.11 -8.91
N ALA A 109 4.61 1.00 -9.43
CA ALA A 109 3.27 0.62 -9.86
C ALA A 109 3.32 -0.44 -10.96
N HIS A 110 4.26 -0.35 -11.89
CA HIS A 110 4.46 -1.35 -12.93
C HIS A 110 4.75 -2.74 -12.36
N SER A 111 5.63 -2.82 -11.35
CA SER A 111 5.97 -4.07 -10.68
C SER A 111 4.81 -4.61 -9.83
N ARG A 112 4.17 -3.75 -9.05
CA ARG A 112 3.11 -4.18 -8.11
C ARG A 112 1.84 -4.60 -8.83
N PHE A 113 1.43 -3.88 -9.88
CA PHE A 113 0.17 -4.11 -10.58
C PHE A 113 0.34 -4.77 -11.94
N HIS A 114 1.54 -5.23 -12.28
CA HIS A 114 1.84 -5.85 -13.57
C HIS A 114 1.43 -4.97 -14.76
N ILE A 115 1.65 -3.66 -14.64
CA ILE A 115 1.37 -2.73 -15.73
C ILE A 115 2.47 -2.86 -16.79
N PRO A 116 2.13 -3.02 -18.08
CA PRO A 116 3.13 -3.07 -19.14
C PRO A 116 3.97 -1.78 -19.21
N LEU A 117 5.29 -1.93 -19.44
CA LEU A 117 6.18 -0.77 -19.57
C LEU A 117 5.89 0.06 -20.82
N LYS A 118 5.43 -0.60 -21.88
CA LYS A 118 4.96 0.08 -23.10
C LYS A 118 3.45 -0.01 -23.14
N LEU A 119 2.80 1.13 -23.08
CA LEU A 119 1.35 1.21 -23.07
C LEU A 119 0.79 1.49 -24.47
N ASN A 120 -0.29 0.82 -24.82
CA ASN A 120 -1.14 1.11 -25.96
C ASN A 120 -2.60 1.16 -25.49
N GLN A 121 -3.53 1.42 -26.40
CA GLN A 121 -4.95 1.58 -26.08
C GLN A 121 -5.57 0.31 -25.48
N ASP A 122 -5.02 -0.86 -25.78
CA ASP A 122 -5.52 -2.15 -25.31
C ASP A 122 -4.75 -2.68 -24.10
N SER A 123 -3.83 -1.90 -23.53
CA SER A 123 -3.04 -2.34 -22.39
C SER A 123 -3.87 -2.43 -21.13
N THR A 124 -3.72 -3.54 -20.40
CA THR A 124 -4.35 -3.79 -19.10
C THR A 124 -3.31 -4.26 -18.09
N ALA A 125 -3.63 -4.11 -16.79
CA ALA A 125 -2.80 -4.70 -15.75
C ALA A 125 -2.84 -6.23 -15.86
N GLY A 126 -1.68 -6.88 -15.76
CA GLY A 126 -1.53 -8.34 -15.86
C GLY A 126 -1.93 -9.10 -14.60
N ILE A 127 -2.99 -8.69 -13.92
CA ILE A 127 -3.48 -9.30 -12.68
C ILE A 127 -4.66 -10.19 -13.02
N ARG A 128 -4.54 -11.49 -12.70
CA ARG A 128 -5.60 -12.47 -12.93
C ARG A 128 -6.26 -12.84 -11.62
N HIS A 129 -7.56 -13.10 -11.69
CA HIS A 129 -8.35 -13.59 -10.56
C HIS A 129 -7.76 -14.90 -10.02
N GLY A 130 -7.72 -15.06 -8.71
CA GLY A 130 -7.19 -16.24 -8.04
C GLY A 130 -5.68 -16.28 -7.87
N THR A 131 -4.96 -15.25 -8.31
CA THR A 131 -3.50 -15.13 -8.08
C THR A 131 -3.20 -14.52 -6.72
N ASP A 132 -1.96 -14.72 -6.24
CA ASP A 132 -1.51 -14.15 -4.96
C ASP A 132 -1.59 -12.62 -4.94
N ILE A 133 -1.26 -11.97 -6.06
CA ILE A 133 -1.36 -10.51 -6.17
C ILE A 133 -2.82 -10.03 -6.14
N ALA A 134 -3.74 -10.76 -6.76
CA ALA A 134 -5.16 -10.44 -6.72
C ALA A 134 -5.71 -10.56 -5.30
N GLU A 135 -5.35 -11.61 -4.58
CA GLU A 135 -5.72 -11.79 -3.17
C GLU A 135 -5.16 -10.69 -2.29
N LEU A 136 -3.90 -10.29 -2.48
CA LEU A 136 -3.28 -9.17 -1.79
C LEU A 136 -4.08 -7.88 -1.99
N ILE A 137 -4.45 -7.56 -3.23
CA ILE A 137 -5.21 -6.35 -3.56
C ILE A 137 -6.60 -6.40 -2.93
N GLN A 138 -7.27 -7.55 -2.94
CA GLN A 138 -8.58 -7.71 -2.32
C GLN A 138 -8.56 -7.46 -0.81
N GLN A 139 -7.48 -7.80 -0.13
CA GLN A 139 -7.32 -7.60 1.31
C GLN A 139 -6.67 -6.26 1.67
N THR A 140 -6.32 -5.45 0.70
CA THR A 140 -5.67 -4.16 0.92
C THR A 140 -6.67 -3.13 1.42
N ASP A 141 -6.29 -2.43 2.49
CA ASP A 141 -7.10 -1.36 3.09
C ASP A 141 -6.83 0.00 2.47
N LEU A 142 -5.61 0.23 2.03
CA LEU A 142 -5.18 1.50 1.43
C LEU A 142 -4.11 1.27 0.37
N ILE A 143 -4.27 1.94 -0.76
CA ILE A 143 -3.23 2.04 -1.78
C ILE A 143 -2.79 3.50 -1.86
N ILE A 144 -1.51 3.74 -1.62
CA ILE A 144 -0.89 5.06 -1.78
C ILE A 144 -0.08 5.04 -3.06
N TRP A 145 -0.42 5.92 -3.98
CA TRP A 145 0.32 6.09 -5.23
C TRP A 145 1.04 7.42 -5.20
N ASP A 146 2.32 7.37 -4.93
CA ASP A 146 3.16 8.56 -4.88
C ASP A 146 3.61 8.94 -6.30
N GLU A 147 3.60 10.23 -6.59
CA GLU A 147 4.00 10.78 -7.88
C GLU A 147 3.21 10.18 -9.06
N ALA A 148 1.90 9.98 -8.90
CA ALA A 148 1.05 9.39 -9.93
C ALA A 148 1.09 10.09 -11.30
N PRO A 149 1.27 11.42 -11.42
CA PRO A 149 1.30 12.10 -12.71
C PRO A 149 2.59 11.95 -13.53
N MET A 150 3.55 11.27 -13.02
CA MET A 150 4.82 11.06 -13.73
C MET A 150 4.71 10.03 -14.85
#